data_78bfdbf00a3ceb78e9f61f9c89c25254
#
_entry.id   78bfdbf00a3ceb78e9f61f9c89c25254
#
_cell.length_a   1.000
_cell.length_b   1.000
_cell.length_c   1.000
_cell.angle_alpha   90.00
_cell.angle_beta   90.00
_cell.angle_gamma   90.00
#
_symmetry.space_group_name_H-M   'P 1'
#
loop_
_entity.id
_entity.type
_entity.pdbx_description
1 polymer ?
#
loop_
_entity_poly.entity_id
_entity_poly.type
_entity_poly.pdbx_seq_one_letter_code
_entity_poly.pdbx_strand_id
1 'polypeptide(L)'
;MTLTLYSMPSSGNSYKVRLLLAHLGRAYRHEGMEYGTEELARAHAEGTLPFGKLPVLVLEDGTPLPESNAILCFLAEGTDWLPADPVTRARVLGWMFWEQNQHEGTIAVRGALRTYAHRAHLATPERMVALLDQGHAHLERMESHLAGHDWLAGDGPTVADIALYAYTHTAGEKGGYDMDRFPAIRAWLDRMAALPGHVGLTDIP
;
A
#
# COMPACT_ATOMS: atom_id res chain seq x y z
N MET A 1 16.54 20.40 6.47
CA MET A 1 15.36 20.44 5.57
C MET A 1 14.53 19.20 5.85
N THR A 2 13.27 19.17 5.48
CA THR A 2 12.33 18.09 5.90
C THR A 2 11.77 17.42 4.65
N LEU A 3 11.63 16.09 4.66
CA LEU A 3 10.92 15.34 3.62
C LEU A 3 9.49 15.91 3.45
N THR A 4 9.00 15.97 2.21
CA THR A 4 7.61 16.35 1.94
C THR A 4 6.91 15.19 1.23
N LEU A 5 5.79 14.73 1.78
CA LEU A 5 4.99 13.67 1.18
C LEU A 5 3.68 14.25 0.62
N TYR A 6 3.58 14.29 -0.70
CA TYR A 6 2.31 14.49 -1.41
C TYR A 6 1.54 13.18 -1.40
N SER A 7 0.36 13.17 -0.82
CA SER A 7 -0.34 11.93 -0.49
C SER A 7 -1.85 12.12 -0.52
N MET A 8 -2.54 11.08 -0.95
CA MET A 8 -4.01 11.01 -0.89
C MET A 8 -4.40 10.26 0.39
N PRO A 9 -5.10 10.91 1.35
CA PRO A 9 -5.49 10.29 2.62
C PRO A 9 -6.21 8.95 2.46
N SER A 10 -7.14 8.85 1.50
CA SER A 10 -7.94 7.64 1.27
C SER A 10 -7.20 6.51 0.53
N SER A 11 -6.03 6.78 -0.06
CA SER A 11 -5.29 5.84 -0.92
C SER A 11 -4.42 4.89 -0.12
N GLY A 12 -4.53 3.57 -0.41
CA GLY A 12 -3.62 2.56 0.13
C GLY A 12 -2.16 2.77 -0.30
N ASN A 13 -1.90 3.19 -1.55
CA ASN A 13 -0.55 3.48 -2.01
C ASN A 13 0.11 4.63 -1.23
N SER A 14 -0.65 5.68 -0.93
CA SER A 14 -0.17 6.77 -0.07
C SER A 14 0.00 6.32 1.38
N TYR A 15 -0.89 5.43 1.85
CA TYR A 15 -0.81 4.84 3.18
C TYR A 15 0.46 4.00 3.38
N LYS A 16 0.89 3.21 2.37
CA LYS A 16 2.16 2.48 2.42
C LYS A 16 3.31 3.37 2.91
N VAL A 17 3.44 4.56 2.32
CA VAL A 17 4.54 5.48 2.63
C VAL A 17 4.38 6.09 4.02
N ARG A 18 3.17 6.51 4.40
CA ARG A 18 2.89 7.03 5.75
C ARG A 18 3.20 6.00 6.82
N LEU A 19 2.75 4.76 6.62
CA LEU A 19 2.97 3.65 7.55
C LEU A 19 4.45 3.36 7.76
N LEU A 20 5.24 3.26 6.67
CA LEU A 20 6.68 3.04 6.79
C LEU A 20 7.39 4.22 7.47
N LEU A 21 7.06 5.47 7.13
CA LEU A 21 7.63 6.65 7.78
C LEU A 21 7.36 6.65 9.29
N ALA A 22 6.16 6.24 9.72
CA ALA A 22 5.79 6.11 11.12
C ALA A 22 6.60 5.01 11.82
N HIS A 23 6.76 3.82 11.22
CA HIS A 23 7.60 2.75 11.76
C HIS A 23 9.07 3.15 11.86
N LEU A 24 9.57 3.97 10.93
CA LEU A 24 10.95 4.49 10.96
C LEU A 24 11.12 5.68 11.90
N GLY A 25 10.03 6.21 12.50
CA GLY A 25 10.07 7.42 13.31
C GLY A 25 10.56 8.65 12.54
N ARG A 26 10.36 8.69 11.20
CA ARG A 26 10.85 9.78 10.34
C ARG A 26 9.81 10.88 10.21
N ALA A 27 10.17 12.07 10.63
CA ALA A 27 9.33 13.25 10.46
C ALA A 27 9.28 13.69 8.98
N TYR A 28 8.11 14.15 8.55
CA TYR A 28 7.87 14.67 7.19
C TYR A 28 6.75 15.72 7.22
N ARG A 29 6.71 16.57 6.19
CA ARG A 29 5.58 17.47 5.93
C ARG A 29 4.57 16.73 5.06
N HIS A 30 3.32 16.66 5.51
CA HIS A 30 2.23 16.05 4.75
C HIS A 30 1.51 17.10 3.90
N GLU A 31 1.45 16.85 2.60
CA GLU A 31 0.65 17.65 1.63
C GLU A 31 -0.49 16.76 1.13
N GLY A 32 -1.64 16.89 1.79
CA GLY A 32 -2.83 16.08 1.51
C GLY A 32 -3.56 16.56 0.27
N MET A 33 -3.91 15.62 -0.63
CA MET A 33 -4.70 15.87 -1.83
C MET A 33 -5.73 14.74 -1.99
N GLU A 34 -6.95 15.08 -2.37
CA GLU A 34 -7.99 14.07 -2.58
C GLU A 34 -8.66 14.25 -3.95
N TYR A 35 -9.38 13.24 -4.40
CA TYR A 35 -10.10 13.30 -5.68
C TYR A 35 -11.05 14.49 -5.74
N GLY A 36 -10.94 15.29 -6.81
CA GLY A 36 -11.81 16.44 -7.07
C GLY A 36 -11.41 17.71 -6.31
N THR A 37 -10.29 17.73 -5.59
CA THR A 37 -9.80 18.93 -4.90
C THR A 37 -8.99 19.84 -5.84
N GLU A 38 -8.97 21.13 -5.52
CA GLU A 38 -8.18 22.14 -6.27
C GLU A 38 -6.68 21.87 -6.10
N GLU A 39 -6.25 21.37 -4.94
CA GLU A 39 -4.86 21.02 -4.66
C GLU A 39 -4.35 19.94 -5.63
N LEU A 40 -5.15 18.89 -5.86
CA LEU A 40 -4.79 17.84 -6.82
C LEU A 40 -4.75 18.38 -8.26
N ALA A 41 -5.72 19.20 -8.64
CA ALA A 41 -5.75 19.83 -9.96
C ALA A 41 -4.54 20.73 -10.20
N ARG A 42 -4.17 21.53 -9.20
CA ARG A 42 -2.98 22.39 -9.22
C ARG A 42 -1.70 21.58 -9.32
N ALA A 43 -1.53 20.53 -8.50
CA ALA A 43 -0.36 19.65 -8.55
C ALA A 43 -0.15 19.00 -9.93
N HIS A 44 -1.24 18.63 -10.62
CA HIS A 44 -1.19 18.15 -12.00
C HIS A 44 -0.73 19.26 -12.97
N ALA A 45 -1.30 20.46 -12.85
CA ALA A 45 -0.98 21.58 -13.74
C ALA A 45 0.48 22.08 -13.59
N GLU A 46 1.00 22.05 -12.36
CA GLU A 46 2.36 22.48 -12.02
C GLU A 46 3.43 21.39 -12.27
N GLY A 47 3.03 20.15 -12.62
CA GLY A 47 3.95 19.03 -12.84
C GLY A 47 4.58 18.49 -11.55
N THR A 48 4.00 18.79 -10.39
CA THR A 48 4.45 18.26 -9.08
C THR A 48 4.40 16.73 -9.01
N LEU A 49 3.55 16.12 -9.83
CA LEU A 49 3.34 14.66 -9.88
C LEU A 49 3.97 14.08 -11.16
N PRO A 50 5.24 13.60 -11.12
CA PRO A 50 5.97 13.19 -12.33
C PRO A 50 5.25 12.14 -13.19
N PHE A 51 4.52 11.21 -12.56
CA PHE A 51 3.71 10.19 -13.26
C PHE A 51 2.21 10.44 -13.15
N GLY A 52 1.80 11.65 -12.77
CA GLY A 52 0.39 12.03 -12.62
C GLY A 52 -0.34 11.26 -11.51
N LYS A 53 0.37 10.65 -10.56
CA LYS A 53 -0.21 9.84 -9.47
C LYS A 53 0.41 10.19 -8.11
N LEU A 54 -0.32 9.88 -7.05
CA LEU A 54 0.11 9.92 -5.66
C LEU A 54 0.38 8.49 -5.16
N PRO A 55 1.33 8.31 -4.22
CA PRO A 55 2.13 9.34 -3.55
C PRO A 55 3.34 9.81 -4.35
N VAL A 56 3.87 10.98 -3.97
CA VAL A 56 5.20 11.46 -4.37
C VAL A 56 5.94 11.91 -3.11
N LEU A 57 7.14 11.39 -2.88
CA LEU A 57 8.03 11.84 -1.82
C LEU A 57 9.03 12.84 -2.40
N VAL A 58 9.05 14.06 -1.88
CA VAL A 58 10.05 15.05 -2.26
C VAL A 58 11.13 15.10 -1.19
N LEU A 59 12.38 14.88 -1.63
CA LEU A 59 13.55 14.86 -0.77
C LEU A 59 13.94 16.27 -0.33
N GLU A 60 14.90 16.38 0.59
CA GLU A 60 15.38 17.65 1.15
C GLU A 60 16.02 18.59 0.10
N ASP A 61 16.57 18.02 -0.97
CA ASP A 61 17.15 18.74 -2.11
C ASP A 61 16.13 19.14 -3.19
N GLY A 62 14.84 18.77 -2.97
CA GLY A 62 13.77 19.02 -3.92
C GLY A 62 13.55 17.89 -4.94
N THR A 63 14.33 16.80 -4.90
CA THR A 63 14.17 15.67 -5.82
C THR A 63 12.85 14.92 -5.57
N PRO A 64 11.94 14.81 -6.57
CA PRO A 64 10.71 14.06 -6.42
C PRO A 64 10.92 12.58 -6.70
N LEU A 65 10.43 11.72 -5.82
CA LEU A 65 10.39 10.26 -5.99
C LEU A 65 8.93 9.83 -6.15
N PRO A 66 8.49 9.41 -7.33
CA PRO A 66 7.19 8.78 -7.55
C PRO A 66 7.26 7.28 -7.26
N GLU A 67 6.09 6.60 -7.33
CA GLU A 67 5.88 5.16 -7.12
C GLU A 67 6.02 4.72 -5.65
N SER A 68 4.90 4.32 -5.04
CA SER A 68 4.85 3.96 -3.61
C SER A 68 5.87 2.88 -3.24
N ASN A 69 5.99 1.82 -4.05
CA ASN A 69 6.91 0.73 -3.79
C ASN A 69 8.39 1.12 -3.97
N ALA A 70 8.70 2.04 -4.89
CA ALA A 70 10.05 2.61 -5.03
C ALA A 70 10.39 3.50 -3.82
N ILE A 71 9.43 4.30 -3.35
CA ILE A 71 9.59 5.12 -2.14
C ILE A 71 9.83 4.23 -0.92
N LEU A 72 9.10 3.12 -0.78
CA LEU A 72 9.33 2.15 0.30
C LEU A 72 10.77 1.62 0.28
N CYS A 73 11.26 1.18 -0.88
CA CYS A 73 12.64 0.69 -1.01
C CYS A 73 13.67 1.78 -0.65
N PHE A 74 13.45 3.01 -1.13
CA PHE A 74 14.35 4.13 -0.82
C PHE A 74 14.39 4.44 0.68
N LEU A 75 13.23 4.52 1.34
CA LEU A 75 13.15 4.84 2.77
C LEU A 75 13.71 3.72 3.66
N ALA A 76 13.57 2.47 3.24
CA ALA A 76 13.99 1.29 3.98
C ALA A 76 15.46 0.90 3.76
N GLU A 77 16.17 1.55 2.83
CA GLU A 77 17.58 1.21 2.56
C GLU A 77 18.44 1.33 3.81
N GLY A 78 19.19 0.27 4.12
CA GLY A 78 20.04 0.19 5.31
C GLY A 78 19.28 -0.10 6.62
N THR A 79 18.02 -0.48 6.56
CA THR A 79 17.20 -0.89 7.71
C THR A 79 16.76 -2.35 7.57
N ASP A 80 16.24 -2.94 8.67
CA ASP A 80 15.70 -4.30 8.65
C ASP A 80 14.43 -4.45 7.79
N TRP A 81 13.77 -3.33 7.44
CA TRP A 81 12.61 -3.33 6.54
C TRP A 81 12.96 -3.72 5.09
N LEU A 82 14.24 -3.59 4.69
CA LEU A 82 14.74 -4.04 3.39
C LEU A 82 16.05 -4.80 3.58
N PRO A 83 16.00 -6.12 3.83
CA PRO A 83 17.16 -6.95 4.14
C PRO A 83 18.28 -6.82 3.11
N ALA A 84 19.52 -6.81 3.59
CA ALA A 84 20.71 -6.72 2.75
C ALA A 84 21.06 -8.05 2.05
N ASP A 85 20.63 -9.19 2.61
CA ASP A 85 20.83 -10.49 1.97
C ASP A 85 20.16 -10.54 0.59
N PRO A 86 20.91 -10.82 -0.48
CA PRO A 86 20.37 -10.73 -1.85
C PRO A 86 19.18 -11.65 -2.11
N VAL A 87 19.13 -12.84 -1.50
CA VAL A 87 18.04 -13.80 -1.72
C VAL A 87 16.79 -13.33 -1.02
N THR A 88 16.89 -12.93 0.25
CA THR A 88 15.75 -12.40 1.00
C THR A 88 15.23 -11.11 0.37
N ARG A 89 16.14 -10.20 -0.03
CA ARG A 89 15.79 -8.97 -0.75
C ARG A 89 15.05 -9.26 -2.06
N ALA A 90 15.48 -10.27 -2.82
CA ALA A 90 14.78 -10.67 -4.04
C ALA A 90 13.37 -11.20 -3.76
N ARG A 91 13.16 -11.92 -2.65
CA ARG A 91 11.83 -12.37 -2.21
C ARG A 91 10.94 -11.19 -1.82
N VAL A 92 11.48 -10.21 -1.08
CA VAL A 92 10.78 -8.96 -0.74
C VAL A 92 10.30 -8.26 -2.01
N LEU A 93 11.21 -8.01 -2.95
CA LEU A 93 10.87 -7.36 -4.23
C LEU A 93 9.88 -8.20 -5.04
N GLY A 94 10.00 -9.53 -5.02
CA GLY A 94 9.05 -10.43 -5.68
C GLY A 94 7.62 -10.24 -5.18
N TRP A 95 7.41 -10.16 -3.86
CA TRP A 95 6.10 -9.85 -3.28
C TRP A 95 5.61 -8.45 -3.64
N MET A 96 6.48 -7.44 -3.65
CA MET A 96 6.12 -6.07 -4.03
C MET A 96 5.71 -5.95 -5.50
N PHE A 97 6.41 -6.65 -6.41
CA PHE A 97 6.03 -6.70 -7.82
C PHE A 97 4.73 -7.47 -8.04
N TRP A 98 4.53 -8.57 -7.31
CA TRP A 98 3.27 -9.32 -7.36
C TRP A 98 2.10 -8.47 -6.83
N GLU A 99 2.32 -7.72 -5.75
CA GLU A 99 1.34 -6.78 -5.20
C GLU A 99 0.90 -5.78 -6.26
N GLN A 100 1.85 -5.09 -6.87
CA GLN A 100 1.58 -4.03 -7.85
C GLN A 100 0.91 -4.57 -9.12
N ASN A 101 1.28 -5.76 -9.56
CA ASN A 101 0.82 -6.34 -10.82
C ASN A 101 -0.53 -7.07 -10.67
N GLN A 102 -0.77 -7.75 -9.55
CA GLN A 102 -1.92 -8.64 -9.40
C GLN A 102 -2.84 -8.25 -8.22
N HIS A 103 -2.30 -8.11 -7.02
CA HIS A 103 -3.08 -7.86 -5.83
C HIS A 103 -3.77 -6.49 -5.87
N GLU A 104 -3.04 -5.41 -6.15
CA GLU A 104 -3.63 -4.07 -6.29
C GLU A 104 -4.66 -4.04 -7.43
N GLY A 105 -4.33 -4.63 -8.59
CA GLY A 105 -5.21 -4.69 -9.76
C GLY A 105 -6.57 -5.34 -9.52
N THR A 106 -6.70 -6.12 -8.45
CA THR A 106 -7.94 -6.78 -8.05
C THR A 106 -8.51 -6.21 -6.75
N ILE A 107 -7.80 -6.34 -5.66
CA ILE A 107 -8.33 -6.02 -4.31
C ILE A 107 -8.56 -4.52 -4.15
N ALA A 108 -7.56 -3.70 -4.49
CA ALA A 108 -7.70 -2.25 -4.42
C ALA A 108 -8.71 -1.72 -5.44
N VAL A 109 -8.68 -2.25 -6.67
CA VAL A 109 -9.62 -1.85 -7.72
C VAL A 109 -11.05 -2.16 -7.32
N ARG A 110 -11.33 -3.38 -6.81
CA ARG A 110 -12.68 -3.71 -6.34
C ARG A 110 -13.13 -2.80 -5.19
N GLY A 111 -12.26 -2.56 -4.22
CA GLY A 111 -12.53 -1.63 -3.12
C GLY A 111 -12.84 -0.22 -3.63
N ALA A 112 -12.04 0.29 -4.57
CA ALA A 112 -12.24 1.60 -5.18
C ALA A 112 -13.56 1.72 -5.95
N LEU A 113 -13.96 0.68 -6.71
CA LEU A 113 -15.23 0.65 -7.44
C LEU A 113 -16.44 0.64 -6.51
N ARG A 114 -16.31 0.11 -5.31
CA ARG A 114 -17.40 0.11 -4.30
C ARG A 114 -17.46 1.39 -3.48
N THR A 115 -16.32 2.08 -3.32
CA THR A 115 -16.20 3.21 -2.40
C THR A 115 -16.34 4.57 -3.09
N TYR A 116 -15.73 4.72 -4.28
CA TYR A 116 -15.67 6.03 -4.94
C TYR A 116 -16.80 6.22 -5.94
N ALA A 117 -17.72 7.15 -5.66
CA ALA A 117 -18.88 7.45 -6.51
C ALA A 117 -18.50 7.79 -7.97
N HIS A 118 -17.40 8.51 -8.19
CA HIS A 118 -16.93 8.86 -9.53
C HIS A 118 -16.46 7.64 -10.36
N ARG A 119 -16.23 6.48 -9.73
CA ARG A 119 -15.87 5.21 -10.37
C ARG A 119 -17.04 4.23 -10.50
N ALA A 120 -18.22 4.55 -9.96
CA ALA A 120 -19.37 3.64 -9.94
C ALA A 120 -19.80 3.16 -11.34
N HIS A 121 -19.64 4.01 -12.38
CA HIS A 121 -19.94 3.67 -13.77
C HIS A 121 -19.06 2.54 -14.34
N LEU A 122 -17.93 2.23 -13.69
CA LEU A 122 -17.02 1.14 -14.06
C LEU A 122 -17.32 -0.18 -13.32
N ALA A 123 -18.23 -0.17 -12.36
CA ALA A 123 -18.58 -1.31 -11.51
C ALA A 123 -19.70 -2.16 -12.15
N THR A 124 -19.48 -2.69 -13.36
CA THR A 124 -20.47 -3.59 -13.97
C THR A 124 -20.56 -4.90 -13.17
N PRO A 125 -21.73 -5.57 -13.15
CA PRO A 125 -21.91 -6.82 -12.43
C PRO A 125 -20.84 -7.88 -12.77
N GLU A 126 -20.55 -8.05 -14.06
CA GLU A 126 -19.59 -9.02 -14.56
C GLU A 126 -18.16 -8.71 -14.04
N ARG A 127 -17.76 -7.44 -14.11
CA ARG A 127 -16.47 -6.97 -13.61
C ARG A 127 -16.34 -7.17 -12.11
N MET A 128 -17.41 -6.87 -11.36
CA MET A 128 -17.44 -7.02 -9.91
C MET A 128 -17.36 -8.49 -9.48
N VAL A 129 -17.99 -9.41 -10.22
CA VAL A 129 -17.83 -10.86 -9.99
C VAL A 129 -16.39 -11.30 -10.30
N ALA A 130 -15.87 -10.95 -11.47
CA ALA A 130 -14.51 -11.32 -11.85
C ALA A 130 -13.44 -10.83 -10.85
N LEU A 131 -13.56 -9.58 -10.36
CA LEU A 131 -12.66 -9.03 -9.33
C LEU A 131 -12.80 -9.74 -7.99
N LEU A 132 -14.01 -10.22 -7.63
CA LEU A 132 -14.22 -10.99 -6.42
C LEU A 132 -13.51 -12.35 -6.50
N ASP A 133 -13.71 -13.07 -7.59
CA ASP A 133 -13.14 -14.41 -7.80
C ASP A 133 -11.60 -14.35 -7.88
N GLN A 134 -11.06 -13.42 -8.67
CA GLN A 134 -9.62 -13.22 -8.79
C GLN A 134 -8.99 -12.79 -7.45
N GLY A 135 -9.65 -11.89 -6.73
CA GLY A 135 -9.16 -11.43 -5.43
C GLY A 135 -9.16 -12.55 -4.38
N HIS A 136 -10.19 -13.42 -4.35
CA HIS A 136 -10.16 -14.62 -3.51
C HIS A 136 -8.96 -15.52 -3.86
N ALA A 137 -8.68 -15.77 -5.13
CA ALA A 137 -7.52 -16.55 -5.54
C ALA A 137 -6.18 -15.92 -5.12
N HIS A 138 -6.09 -14.58 -5.11
CA HIS A 138 -4.90 -13.87 -4.60
C HIS A 138 -4.79 -13.97 -3.08
N LEU A 139 -5.90 -13.85 -2.36
CA LEU A 139 -5.93 -14.03 -0.91
C LEU A 139 -5.60 -15.50 -0.53
N GLU A 140 -6.07 -16.49 -1.27
CA GLU A 140 -5.71 -17.90 -1.07
C GLU A 140 -4.20 -18.16 -1.25
N ARG A 141 -3.55 -17.46 -2.17
CA ARG A 141 -2.09 -17.53 -2.33
C ARG A 141 -1.36 -16.95 -1.11
N MET A 142 -1.80 -15.79 -0.60
CA MET A 142 -1.25 -15.21 0.61
C MET A 142 -1.51 -16.12 1.83
N GLU A 143 -2.72 -16.63 1.99
CA GLU A 143 -3.11 -17.53 3.06
C GLU A 143 -2.21 -18.77 3.11
N SER A 144 -2.02 -19.42 1.95
CA SER A 144 -1.18 -20.62 1.83
C SER A 144 0.28 -20.36 2.23
N HIS A 145 0.80 -19.16 1.94
CA HIS A 145 2.13 -18.75 2.36
C HIS A 145 2.19 -18.46 3.87
N LEU A 146 1.27 -17.64 4.36
CA LEU A 146 1.23 -17.19 5.75
C LEU A 146 0.83 -18.28 6.73
N ALA A 147 0.24 -19.41 6.28
CA ALA A 147 -0.01 -20.58 7.11
C ALA A 147 1.28 -21.22 7.64
N GLY A 148 2.42 -21.01 6.99
CA GLY A 148 3.73 -21.53 7.41
C GLY A 148 4.76 -20.43 7.72
N HIS A 149 4.40 -19.17 7.63
CA HIS A 149 5.32 -18.06 7.82
C HIS A 149 4.64 -16.90 8.56
N ASP A 150 5.36 -16.26 9.47
CA ASP A 150 4.84 -15.09 10.17
C ASP A 150 4.81 -13.84 9.27
N TRP A 151 5.72 -13.74 8.29
CA TRP A 151 5.92 -12.61 7.40
C TRP A 151 6.01 -13.05 5.94
N LEU A 152 5.81 -12.11 5.02
CA LEU A 152 5.84 -12.40 3.58
C LEU A 152 7.25 -12.75 3.07
N ALA A 153 8.30 -12.19 3.69
CA ALA A 153 9.68 -12.50 3.35
C ALA A 153 10.61 -12.27 4.55
N GLY A 154 11.56 -13.19 4.77
CA GLY A 154 12.50 -13.09 5.88
C GLY A 154 11.91 -13.50 7.24
N ASP A 155 12.65 -13.20 8.31
CA ASP A 155 12.33 -13.59 9.69
C ASP A 155 11.63 -12.45 10.47
N GLY A 156 11.43 -11.30 9.85
CA GLY A 156 10.76 -10.12 10.40
C GLY A 156 9.94 -9.38 9.34
N PRO A 157 9.20 -8.33 9.76
CA PRO A 157 8.42 -7.52 8.83
C PRO A 157 9.31 -6.76 7.85
N THR A 158 8.90 -6.68 6.60
CA THR A 158 9.63 -6.03 5.51
C THR A 158 8.72 -5.04 4.76
N VAL A 159 9.29 -4.29 3.82
CA VAL A 159 8.49 -3.42 2.94
C VAL A 159 7.49 -4.22 2.07
N ALA A 160 7.66 -5.53 1.90
CA ALA A 160 6.65 -6.38 1.27
C ALA A 160 5.38 -6.46 2.15
N ASP A 161 5.56 -6.59 3.47
CA ASP A 161 4.45 -6.62 4.41
C ASP A 161 3.71 -5.27 4.42
N ILE A 162 4.43 -4.14 4.42
CA ILE A 162 3.84 -2.80 4.28
C ILE A 162 3.03 -2.69 2.97
N ALA A 163 3.61 -3.14 1.85
CA ALA A 163 2.98 -3.01 0.54
C ALA A 163 1.65 -3.77 0.46
N LEU A 164 1.64 -5.03 0.91
CA LEU A 164 0.43 -5.85 0.86
C LEU A 164 -0.57 -5.50 1.95
N TYR A 165 -0.11 -5.10 3.15
CA TYR A 165 -0.98 -4.67 4.24
C TYR A 165 -1.92 -3.55 3.82
N ALA A 166 -1.40 -2.57 3.07
CA ALA A 166 -2.12 -1.34 2.71
C ALA A 166 -3.49 -1.57 2.02
N TYR A 167 -3.68 -2.68 1.34
CA TYR A 167 -4.96 -3.01 0.72
C TYR A 167 -5.62 -4.23 1.33
N THR A 168 -4.84 -5.16 1.90
CA THR A 168 -5.40 -6.37 2.51
C THR A 168 -6.19 -6.06 3.78
N HIS A 169 -5.73 -5.08 4.61
CA HIS A 169 -6.44 -4.73 5.85
C HIS A 169 -7.86 -4.18 5.62
N THR A 170 -8.12 -3.60 4.45
CA THR A 170 -9.47 -3.12 4.09
C THR A 170 -10.21 -4.03 3.11
N ALA A 171 -9.66 -5.19 2.77
CA ALA A 171 -10.22 -6.07 1.75
C ALA A 171 -11.66 -6.53 2.09
N GLY A 172 -11.93 -6.86 3.34
CA GLY A 172 -13.28 -7.20 3.80
C GLY A 172 -14.24 -6.03 3.71
N GLU A 173 -13.90 -4.93 4.36
CA GLU A 173 -14.75 -3.74 4.46
C GLU A 173 -15.00 -3.09 3.09
N LYS A 174 -13.93 -2.65 2.42
CA LYS A 174 -14.03 -1.94 1.14
C LYS A 174 -14.26 -2.89 -0.03
N GLY A 175 -13.55 -4.00 -0.08
CA GLY A 175 -13.61 -4.97 -1.18
C GLY A 175 -14.79 -5.94 -1.10
N GLY A 176 -15.31 -6.21 0.10
CA GLY A 176 -16.37 -7.19 0.34
C GLY A 176 -15.88 -8.63 0.15
N TYR A 177 -14.60 -8.88 0.44
CA TYR A 177 -14.06 -10.23 0.52
C TYR A 177 -14.41 -10.88 1.85
N ASP A 178 -14.70 -12.17 1.82
CA ASP A 178 -14.96 -12.96 3.04
C ASP A 178 -13.62 -13.30 3.71
N MET A 179 -13.20 -12.44 4.65
CA MET A 179 -11.93 -12.58 5.36
C MET A 179 -11.92 -13.69 6.41
N ASP A 180 -13.07 -14.24 6.78
CA ASP A 180 -13.14 -15.39 7.70
C ASP A 180 -12.58 -16.67 7.08
N ARG A 181 -12.49 -16.74 5.76
CA ARG A 181 -11.82 -17.82 5.02
C ARG A 181 -10.29 -17.82 5.16
N PHE A 182 -9.70 -16.75 5.68
CA PHE A 182 -8.25 -16.49 5.65
C PHE A 182 -7.68 -16.24 7.05
N PRO A 183 -7.66 -17.28 7.94
CA PRO A 183 -7.21 -17.10 9.32
C PRO A 183 -5.72 -16.72 9.45
N ALA A 184 -4.83 -17.21 8.56
CA ALA A 184 -3.41 -16.84 8.60
C ALA A 184 -3.18 -15.39 8.16
N ILE A 185 -3.92 -14.91 7.14
CA ILE A 185 -3.93 -13.49 6.78
C ILE A 185 -4.40 -12.64 7.95
N ARG A 186 -5.49 -13.02 8.62
CA ARG A 186 -6.01 -12.26 9.78
C ARG A 186 -4.97 -12.18 10.90
N ALA A 187 -4.34 -13.29 11.24
CA ALA A 187 -3.26 -13.32 12.23
C ALA A 187 -2.07 -12.43 11.82
N TRP A 188 -1.73 -12.40 10.54
CA TRP A 188 -0.69 -11.50 10.01
C TRP A 188 -1.13 -10.03 10.06
N LEU A 189 -2.38 -9.70 9.73
CA LEU A 189 -2.92 -8.34 9.88
C LEU A 189 -2.86 -7.86 11.33
N ASP A 190 -3.20 -8.72 12.29
CA ASP A 190 -3.11 -8.42 13.72
C ASP A 190 -1.66 -8.17 14.15
N ARG A 191 -0.69 -8.99 13.66
CA ARG A 191 0.74 -8.78 13.92
C ARG A 191 1.23 -7.45 13.38
N MET A 192 0.85 -7.09 12.15
CA MET A 192 1.20 -5.80 11.54
C MET A 192 0.65 -4.63 12.33
N ALA A 193 -0.62 -4.71 12.75
CA ALA A 193 -1.27 -3.67 13.54
C ALA A 193 -0.66 -3.51 14.94
N ALA A 194 -0.06 -4.57 15.50
CA ALA A 194 0.58 -4.56 16.80
C ALA A 194 2.03 -4.03 16.77
N LEU A 195 2.61 -3.80 15.60
CA LEU A 195 3.99 -3.30 15.49
C LEU A 195 4.12 -1.89 16.08
N PRO A 196 5.23 -1.58 16.78
CA PRO A 196 5.51 -0.24 17.28
C PRO A 196 5.48 0.80 16.14
N GLY A 197 4.85 1.95 16.39
CA GLY A 197 4.73 3.02 15.40
C GLY A 197 3.65 2.78 14.33
N HIS A 198 2.80 1.75 14.47
CA HIS A 198 1.68 1.55 13.56
C HIS A 198 0.73 2.76 13.60
N VAL A 199 0.30 3.18 12.42
CA VAL A 199 -0.71 4.23 12.22
C VAL A 199 -1.80 3.70 11.29
N GLY A 200 -3.04 4.11 11.48
CA GLY A 200 -4.17 3.71 10.63
C GLY A 200 -4.19 4.45 9.29
N LEU A 201 -5.00 3.94 8.36
CA LEU A 201 -5.17 4.54 7.03
C LEU A 201 -5.57 6.02 7.07
N THR A 202 -6.37 6.42 8.07
CA THR A 202 -6.92 7.78 8.22
C THR A 202 -6.09 8.65 9.17
N ASP A 203 -5.07 8.09 9.81
CA ASP A 203 -4.19 8.85 10.70
C ASP A 203 -3.23 9.68 9.84
N ILE A 204 -3.42 10.98 9.92
CA ILE A 204 -2.63 11.98 9.19
C ILE A 204 -1.90 12.83 10.22
N PRO A 205 -0.55 13.01 10.09
CA PRO A 205 0.23 13.83 11.02
C PRO A 205 -0.12 15.31 10.94
#